data_555a93a9176a0a86cb67b655bddfa00e
#
_entry.id   555a93a9176a0a86cb67b655bddfa00e
#
_cell.length_a   1.000
_cell.length_b   1.000
_cell.length_c   1.000
_cell.angle_alpha   90.00
_cell.angle_beta   90.00
_cell.angle_gamma   90.00
#
_symmetry.space_group_name_H-M   'P 1'
#
loop_
_entity.id
_entity.type
_entity.pdbx_description
1 polymer ?
#
loop_
_entity_poly.entity_id
_entity_poly.type
_entity_poly.pdbx_seq_one_letter_code
_entity_poly.pdbx_strand_id
1 'polypeptide(L)'
;MDTRRSDPGRTFPVQAAAVFIVRYAPLAWLRWLRVERARCGRVVYLLDDDIPAVLHASELPLGYRLRTWWRHLRGRKLLAELCDSVWVSTPELARRYADSCPELCEPYDVPAPVKMQGSEAELPAQASYCYHGTRAHRREIEWLLPVVREVQAACPEARFEIFGDWRVRRLYRDIPRVSVRAPMTWPEYLAYSSTVRHQLGLAPCLDTPFNRARSHVKLFDITRFGAAGIYSDAEPYARRIRNGETGWLCPNRQQDWVWMIVRALRDPQECGAVHARALHACRHERGAFPAL
;
A
#
# COMPACT_ATOMS: atom_id res chain seq x y z
N MET A 1 1.99 16.21 7.96
CA MET A 1 2.64 16.64 9.23
C MET A 1 2.71 15.45 10.18
N ASP A 2 3.86 15.15 10.80
CA ASP A 2 3.95 14.07 11.79
C ASP A 2 3.56 14.59 13.19
N THR A 3 2.30 14.38 13.55
CA THR A 3 1.71 14.81 14.83
C THR A 3 2.35 14.18 16.07
N ARG A 4 3.23 13.18 15.91
CA ARG A 4 3.92 12.53 17.03
C ARG A 4 5.10 13.34 17.58
N ARG A 5 5.62 14.29 16.77
CA ARG A 5 6.82 15.08 17.07
C ARG A 5 6.55 16.59 17.15
N SER A 6 5.31 17.03 16.97
CA SER A 6 4.95 18.44 16.93
C SER A 6 3.91 18.80 17.99
N ASP A 7 4.09 19.98 18.58
CA ASP A 7 3.12 20.55 19.52
C ASP A 7 1.98 21.24 18.73
N PRO A 8 0.71 20.89 18.98
CA PRO A 8 -0.42 21.51 18.29
C PRO A 8 -0.48 23.04 18.42
N GLY A 9 -0.05 23.59 19.56
CA GLY A 9 -0.18 25.03 19.84
C GLY A 9 0.78 25.95 19.08
N ARG A 10 1.83 25.41 18.42
CA ARG A 10 2.91 26.25 17.88
C ARG A 10 2.93 26.45 16.36
N THR A 11 2.16 25.66 15.58
CA THR A 11 2.47 25.55 14.13
C THR A 11 1.29 25.41 13.19
N PHE A 12 0.03 25.50 13.63
CA PHE A 12 -1.07 25.15 12.74
C PHE A 12 -2.06 26.31 12.53
N PRO A 13 -2.07 26.94 11.34
CA PRO A 13 -3.14 27.88 10.98
C PRO A 13 -4.39 27.04 10.67
N VAL A 14 -5.31 26.91 11.63
CA VAL A 14 -6.58 26.17 11.45
C VAL A 14 -7.69 27.04 10.85
N GLN A 15 -7.45 28.33 10.65
CA GLN A 15 -8.52 29.23 10.19
C GLN A 15 -8.98 28.85 8.78
N ALA A 16 -10.25 28.46 8.67
CA ALA A 16 -10.91 27.99 7.44
C ALA A 16 -10.26 26.79 6.74
N ALA A 17 -9.30 26.08 7.38
CA ALA A 17 -8.66 24.91 6.79
C ALA A 17 -9.55 23.66 6.89
N ALA A 18 -9.52 22.81 5.85
CA ALA A 18 -10.01 21.45 5.97
C ALA A 18 -8.98 20.59 6.73
N VAL A 19 -9.43 19.89 7.75
CA VAL A 19 -8.58 19.07 8.62
C VAL A 19 -8.88 17.59 8.36
N PHE A 20 -7.86 16.83 7.91
CA PHE A 20 -7.99 15.39 7.70
C PHE A 20 -7.30 14.64 8.81
N ILE A 21 -8.04 13.79 9.52
CA ILE A 21 -7.53 12.90 10.55
C ILE A 21 -7.48 11.50 9.98
N VAL A 22 -6.26 11.00 9.70
CA VAL A 22 -6.07 9.69 9.11
C VAL A 22 -5.86 8.65 10.20
N ARG A 23 -6.70 7.64 10.25
CA ARG A 23 -6.69 6.49 11.19
C ARG A 23 -6.89 6.88 12.65
N TYR A 24 -6.02 7.67 13.22
CA TYR A 24 -6.07 8.16 14.61
C TYR A 24 -5.12 9.34 14.80
N ALA A 25 -5.43 10.18 15.78
CA ALA A 25 -4.54 11.26 16.21
C ALA A 25 -4.21 11.13 17.70
N PRO A 26 -3.06 11.69 18.16
CA PRO A 26 -2.76 11.80 19.60
C PRO A 26 -3.84 12.60 20.32
N LEU A 27 -4.16 12.20 21.57
CA LEU A 27 -5.21 12.89 22.35
C LEU A 27 -4.95 14.39 22.53
N ALA A 28 -3.68 14.80 22.66
CA ALA A 28 -3.32 16.22 22.75
C ALA A 28 -3.81 16.99 21.53
N TRP A 29 -3.64 16.44 20.33
CA TRP A 29 -4.12 17.03 19.08
C TRP A 29 -5.64 17.06 18.98
N LEU A 30 -6.33 16.00 19.41
CA LEU A 30 -7.80 15.98 19.41
C LEU A 30 -8.38 16.98 20.41
N ARG A 31 -7.78 17.11 21.59
CA ARG A 31 -8.20 18.10 22.60
C ARG A 31 -7.94 19.52 22.12
N TRP A 32 -6.80 19.79 21.51
CA TRP A 32 -6.51 21.08 20.91
C TRP A 32 -7.48 21.40 19.78
N LEU A 33 -7.73 20.46 18.86
CA LEU A 33 -8.70 20.64 17.78
C LEU A 33 -10.12 20.93 18.31
N ARG A 34 -10.49 20.35 19.45
CA ARG A 34 -11.78 20.66 20.10
C ARG A 34 -11.87 22.11 20.54
N VAL A 35 -10.80 22.68 21.05
CA VAL A 35 -10.74 24.12 21.43
C VAL A 35 -10.82 25.00 20.21
N GLU A 36 -10.09 24.64 19.16
CA GLU A 36 -10.02 25.43 17.91
C GLU A 36 -11.14 25.11 16.91
N ARG A 37 -12.08 24.22 17.27
CA ARG A 37 -13.08 23.67 16.34
C ARG A 37 -13.86 24.74 15.58
N ALA A 38 -14.28 25.81 16.26
CA ALA A 38 -15.03 26.92 15.66
C ALA A 38 -14.23 27.71 14.59
N ARG A 39 -12.91 27.62 14.61
CA ARG A 39 -12.01 28.26 13.64
C ARG A 39 -11.67 27.36 12.45
N CYS A 40 -11.91 26.04 12.59
CA CYS A 40 -11.70 25.10 11.52
C CYS A 40 -12.81 25.17 10.48
N GLY A 41 -12.48 24.87 9.23
CA GLY A 41 -13.45 24.48 8.23
C GLY A 41 -13.95 23.03 8.46
N ARG A 42 -14.06 22.26 7.40
CA ARG A 42 -14.50 20.86 7.49
C ARG A 42 -13.45 19.98 8.19
N VAL A 43 -13.88 19.13 9.10
CA VAL A 43 -13.04 18.12 9.76
C VAL A 43 -13.48 16.73 9.29
N VAL A 44 -12.56 16.01 8.65
CA VAL A 44 -12.81 14.70 8.03
C VAL A 44 -12.05 13.61 8.76
N TYR A 45 -12.72 12.53 9.12
CA TYR A 45 -12.07 11.31 9.59
C TYR A 45 -11.88 10.32 8.44
N LEU A 46 -10.64 10.07 8.04
CA LEU A 46 -10.29 9.15 6.95
C LEU A 46 -9.84 7.79 7.49
N LEU A 47 -10.58 6.75 7.12
CA LEU A 47 -10.23 5.34 7.36
C LEU A 47 -9.67 4.73 6.06
N ASP A 48 -8.37 4.50 6.02
CA ASP A 48 -7.67 3.83 4.92
C ASP A 48 -7.33 2.36 5.22
N ASP A 49 -7.56 1.93 6.46
CA ASP A 49 -7.52 0.55 6.95
C ASP A 49 -8.67 0.34 7.94
N ASP A 50 -9.04 -0.91 8.18
CA ASP A 50 -10.06 -1.29 9.17
C ASP A 50 -9.54 -1.17 10.61
N ILE A 51 -9.27 0.07 11.04
CA ILE A 51 -8.70 0.35 12.37
C ILE A 51 -9.61 -0.06 13.52
N PRO A 52 -10.94 0.17 13.46
CA PRO A 52 -11.85 -0.31 14.51
C PRO A 52 -11.81 -1.83 14.72
N ALA A 53 -11.67 -2.60 13.62
CA ALA A 53 -11.63 -4.06 13.67
C ALA A 53 -10.20 -4.64 13.79
N VAL A 54 -9.15 -3.81 13.87
CA VAL A 54 -7.74 -4.25 13.89
C VAL A 54 -7.45 -5.29 14.99
N LEU A 55 -8.18 -5.26 16.10
CA LEU A 55 -7.99 -6.22 17.20
C LEU A 55 -8.28 -7.66 16.76
N HIS A 56 -9.23 -7.84 15.85
CA HIS A 56 -9.65 -9.14 15.32
C HIS A 56 -8.82 -9.61 14.11
N ALA A 57 -7.93 -8.77 13.60
CA ALA A 57 -7.06 -9.06 12.47
C ALA A 57 -5.92 -10.01 12.88
N SER A 58 -6.20 -11.31 12.95
CA SER A 58 -5.24 -12.33 13.45
C SER A 58 -3.96 -12.42 12.59
N GLU A 59 -3.99 -11.92 11.37
CA GLU A 59 -2.86 -11.80 10.44
C GLU A 59 -1.81 -10.76 10.89
N LEU A 60 -2.20 -9.81 11.72
CA LEU A 60 -1.31 -8.77 12.22
C LEU A 60 -0.62 -9.19 13.54
N PRO A 61 0.62 -8.75 13.79
CA PRO A 61 1.29 -9.01 15.07
C PRO A 61 0.48 -8.49 16.25
N LEU A 62 0.34 -9.29 17.33
CA LEU A 62 -0.48 -8.96 18.50
C LEU A 62 -0.15 -7.58 19.09
N GLY A 63 1.15 -7.27 19.26
CA GLY A 63 1.58 -5.97 19.79
C GLY A 63 1.21 -4.79 18.88
N TYR A 64 1.12 -4.99 17.55
CA TYR A 64 0.61 -3.98 16.62
C TYR A 64 -0.90 -3.79 16.80
N ARG A 65 -1.67 -4.89 16.88
CA ARG A 65 -3.13 -4.88 17.05
C ARG A 65 -3.53 -4.15 18.34
N LEU A 66 -2.95 -4.54 19.46
CA LEU A 66 -3.24 -3.94 20.78
C LEU A 66 -2.90 -2.44 20.80
N ARG A 67 -1.72 -2.06 20.28
CA ARG A 67 -1.29 -0.66 20.26
C ARG A 67 -2.19 0.20 19.37
N THR A 68 -2.57 -0.30 18.19
CA THR A 68 -3.40 0.43 17.23
C THR A 68 -4.82 0.58 17.73
N TRP A 69 -5.40 -0.52 18.23
CA TRP A 69 -6.72 -0.52 18.86
C TRP A 69 -6.79 0.42 20.06
N TRP A 70 -5.79 0.40 20.93
CA TRP A 70 -5.72 1.29 22.10
C TRP A 70 -5.69 2.77 21.69
N ARG A 71 -4.94 3.11 20.66
CA ARG A 71 -4.89 4.47 20.12
C ARG A 71 -6.25 4.90 19.58
N HIS A 72 -6.91 4.03 18.85
CA HIS A 72 -8.26 4.29 18.33
C HIS A 72 -9.25 4.44 19.50
N LEU A 73 -9.29 3.51 20.43
CA LEU A 73 -10.22 3.51 21.55
C LEU A 73 -10.15 4.81 22.37
N ARG A 74 -8.96 5.30 22.65
CA ARG A 74 -8.76 6.55 23.42
C ARG A 74 -9.27 7.80 22.68
N GLY A 75 -9.21 7.80 21.35
CA GLY A 75 -9.61 8.95 20.53
C GLY A 75 -11.05 8.91 20.01
N ARG A 76 -11.69 7.74 20.00
CA ARG A 76 -12.94 7.53 19.26
C ARG A 76 -14.10 8.49 19.60
N LYS A 77 -14.28 8.82 20.87
CA LYS A 77 -15.33 9.75 21.30
C LYS A 77 -15.07 11.15 20.76
N LEU A 78 -13.84 11.65 20.91
CA LEU A 78 -13.45 12.96 20.37
C LEU A 78 -13.52 12.98 18.85
N LEU A 79 -13.15 11.91 18.16
CA LEU A 79 -13.31 11.81 16.71
C LEU A 79 -14.78 11.91 16.30
N ALA A 80 -15.68 11.22 16.99
CA ALA A 80 -17.12 11.29 16.72
C ALA A 80 -17.71 12.67 17.00
N GLU A 81 -17.19 13.40 17.99
CA GLU A 81 -17.62 14.77 18.31
C GLU A 81 -17.07 15.83 17.33
N LEU A 82 -15.87 15.62 16.82
CA LEU A 82 -15.14 16.65 16.08
C LEU A 82 -15.35 16.59 14.56
N CYS A 83 -15.57 15.38 14.03
CA CYS A 83 -15.59 15.18 12.59
C CYS A 83 -16.97 15.41 11.98
N ASP A 84 -17.02 16.18 10.90
CA ASP A 84 -18.25 16.46 10.14
C ASP A 84 -18.61 15.30 9.20
N SER A 85 -17.60 14.54 8.78
CA SER A 85 -17.79 13.39 7.89
C SER A 85 -16.75 12.32 8.09
N VAL A 86 -17.11 11.11 7.70
CA VAL A 86 -16.23 9.93 7.66
C VAL A 86 -15.94 9.60 6.21
N TRP A 87 -14.67 9.56 5.84
CA TRP A 87 -14.25 9.10 4.52
C TRP A 87 -13.59 7.73 4.64
N VAL A 88 -13.81 6.88 3.65
CA VAL A 88 -13.26 5.53 3.61
C VAL A 88 -12.59 5.25 2.27
N SER A 89 -11.49 4.53 2.30
CA SER A 89 -10.66 4.31 1.11
C SER A 89 -11.16 3.17 0.20
N THR A 90 -12.13 2.39 0.64
CA THR A 90 -12.62 1.24 -0.13
C THR A 90 -14.12 1.03 0.03
N PRO A 91 -14.82 0.48 -0.99
CA PRO A 91 -16.23 0.10 -0.85
C PRO A 91 -16.48 -0.94 0.24
N GLU A 92 -15.51 -1.79 0.55
CA GLU A 92 -15.65 -2.74 1.66
C GLU A 92 -15.72 -2.01 3.01
N LEU A 93 -14.91 -0.98 3.20
CA LEU A 93 -15.02 -0.12 4.39
C LEU A 93 -16.33 0.66 4.41
N ALA A 94 -16.79 1.17 3.25
CA ALA A 94 -18.07 1.84 3.16
C ALA A 94 -19.23 0.92 3.58
N ARG A 95 -19.21 -0.33 3.14
CA ARG A 95 -20.19 -1.35 3.53
C ARG A 95 -20.12 -1.68 5.03
N ARG A 96 -18.91 -1.82 5.60
CA ARG A 96 -18.72 -2.15 7.04
C ARG A 96 -19.17 -1.04 7.98
N TYR A 97 -18.98 0.20 7.56
CA TYR A 97 -19.28 1.39 8.36
C TYR A 97 -20.48 2.17 7.84
N ALA A 98 -21.43 1.50 7.18
CA ALA A 98 -22.60 2.11 6.57
C ALA A 98 -23.42 2.99 7.56
N ASP A 99 -23.51 2.58 8.82
CA ASP A 99 -24.20 3.35 9.88
C ASP A 99 -23.60 4.75 10.12
N SER A 100 -22.35 4.97 9.73
CA SER A 100 -21.68 6.27 9.80
C SER A 100 -21.83 7.08 8.52
N CYS A 101 -22.64 6.64 7.56
CA CYS A 101 -22.85 7.28 6.24
C CYS A 101 -21.53 7.72 5.60
N PRO A 102 -20.55 6.84 5.41
CA PRO A 102 -19.23 7.23 4.95
C PRO A 102 -19.23 7.62 3.47
N GLU A 103 -18.42 8.62 3.15
CA GLU A 103 -18.12 9.00 1.77
C GLU A 103 -16.94 8.18 1.25
N LEU A 104 -17.02 7.64 0.02
CA LEU A 104 -15.94 6.87 -0.59
C LEU A 104 -14.86 7.82 -1.14
N CYS A 105 -13.63 7.68 -0.63
CA CYS A 105 -12.44 8.40 -1.06
C CYS A 105 -11.35 7.40 -1.43
N GLU A 106 -11.37 6.90 -2.66
CA GLU A 106 -10.38 5.93 -3.12
C GLU A 106 -9.00 6.58 -3.25
N PRO A 107 -7.91 5.83 -2.95
CA PRO A 107 -6.56 6.34 -3.11
C PRO A 107 -6.28 6.66 -4.58
N TYR A 108 -5.62 7.78 -4.79
CA TYR A 108 -5.16 8.21 -6.09
C TYR A 108 -3.71 8.68 -6.00
N ASP A 109 -2.89 8.20 -6.91
CA ASP A 109 -1.52 8.67 -7.10
C ASP A 109 -1.16 8.59 -8.58
N VAL A 110 -0.36 9.52 -9.03
CA VAL A 110 0.26 9.50 -10.36
C VAL A 110 1.74 9.26 -10.17
N PRO A 111 2.20 8.01 -10.31
CA PRO A 111 3.62 7.71 -10.19
C PRO A 111 4.43 8.57 -11.16
N ALA A 112 5.41 9.31 -10.62
CA ALA A 112 6.34 10.06 -11.45
C ALA A 112 7.14 9.07 -12.30
N PRO A 113 7.38 9.37 -13.60
CA PRO A 113 8.24 8.54 -14.42
C PRO A 113 9.63 8.50 -13.79
N VAL A 114 10.25 7.33 -13.79
CA VAL A 114 11.63 7.18 -13.31
C VAL A 114 12.53 8.03 -14.17
N LYS A 115 13.26 8.96 -13.57
CA LYS A 115 14.27 9.77 -14.25
C LYS A 115 15.47 8.87 -14.57
N MET A 116 15.54 8.33 -15.76
CA MET A 116 16.74 7.67 -16.27
C MET A 116 17.60 8.68 -17.02
N GLN A 117 18.91 8.65 -16.79
CA GLN A 117 19.89 9.26 -17.70
C GLN A 117 19.97 8.34 -18.92
N GLY A 118 19.34 8.76 -20.02
CA GLY A 118 19.28 7.96 -21.26
C GLY A 118 17.85 7.69 -21.71
N SER A 119 17.67 7.42 -22.97
CA SER A 119 16.43 7.22 -23.73
C SER A 119 15.32 6.49 -22.96
N GLU A 120 14.08 6.92 -23.20
CA GLU A 120 12.84 6.30 -22.69
C GLU A 120 12.83 4.79 -22.86
N ALA A 121 12.45 4.08 -21.79
CA ALA A 121 12.09 2.66 -21.79
C ALA A 121 13.21 1.62 -21.95
N GLU A 122 14.40 1.81 -21.40
CA GLU A 122 15.28 0.64 -21.22
C GLU A 122 14.73 -0.25 -20.11
N LEU A 123 14.34 -1.47 -20.51
CA LEU A 123 14.02 -2.57 -19.60
C LEU A 123 15.23 -2.83 -18.67
N PRO A 124 15.03 -3.28 -17.43
CA PRO A 124 16.15 -3.60 -16.54
C PRO A 124 17.11 -4.55 -17.29
N ALA A 125 18.39 -4.21 -17.29
CA ALA A 125 19.45 -5.01 -17.95
C ALA A 125 19.51 -6.47 -17.43
N GLN A 126 18.89 -6.74 -16.32
CA GLN A 126 18.77 -8.06 -15.71
C GLN A 126 17.34 -8.27 -15.21
N ALA A 127 16.79 -9.46 -15.47
CA ALA A 127 15.49 -9.89 -14.96
C ALA A 127 15.41 -9.67 -13.45
N SER A 128 14.38 -8.94 -12.99
CA SER A 128 14.22 -8.61 -11.57
C SER A 128 12.75 -8.50 -11.18
N TYR A 129 12.46 -8.92 -9.96
CA TYR A 129 11.12 -8.77 -9.40
C TYR A 129 11.19 -8.39 -7.93
N CYS A 130 10.13 -7.75 -7.42
CA CYS A 130 10.16 -7.20 -6.08
C CYS A 130 8.85 -7.41 -5.31
N TYR A 131 8.97 -7.42 -3.98
CA TYR A 131 7.84 -7.31 -3.06
C TYR A 131 8.14 -6.27 -1.98
N HIS A 132 7.44 -5.14 -2.02
CA HIS A 132 7.62 -4.07 -1.05
C HIS A 132 6.48 -4.08 -0.04
N GLY A 133 6.63 -4.89 1.01
CA GLY A 133 5.70 -4.99 2.12
C GLY A 133 6.31 -4.49 3.43
N THR A 134 5.48 -3.93 4.30
CA THR A 134 5.85 -3.55 5.66
C THR A 134 5.64 -4.73 6.63
N ARG A 135 5.96 -4.53 7.92
CA ARG A 135 5.69 -5.54 8.97
C ARG A 135 4.23 -5.99 9.06
N ALA A 136 3.29 -5.18 8.59
CA ALA A 136 1.88 -5.53 8.53
C ALA A 136 1.55 -6.62 7.49
N HIS A 137 2.50 -6.93 6.62
CA HIS A 137 2.39 -7.94 5.55
C HIS A 137 3.22 -9.20 5.85
N ARG A 138 3.41 -9.52 7.12
CA ARG A 138 4.28 -10.64 7.51
C ARG A 138 3.81 -11.98 6.92
N ARG A 139 2.50 -12.22 6.88
CA ARG A 139 1.96 -13.48 6.31
C ARG A 139 2.20 -13.60 4.82
N GLU A 140 2.06 -12.52 4.07
CA GLU A 140 2.38 -12.47 2.65
C GLU A 140 3.88 -12.70 2.41
N ILE A 141 4.74 -12.14 3.27
CA ILE A 141 6.20 -12.37 3.21
C ILE A 141 6.52 -13.85 3.43
N GLU A 142 5.91 -14.48 4.44
CA GLU A 142 6.09 -15.91 4.73
C GLU A 142 5.50 -16.79 3.63
N TRP A 143 4.34 -16.40 3.08
CA TRP A 143 3.67 -17.10 2.00
C TRP A 143 4.45 -17.06 0.67
N LEU A 144 5.15 -15.96 0.39
CA LEU A 144 6.00 -15.82 -0.79
C LEU A 144 7.29 -16.66 -0.73
N LEU A 145 7.73 -17.10 0.44
CA LEU A 145 9.02 -17.79 0.61
C LEU A 145 9.19 -19.00 -0.32
N PRO A 146 8.27 -19.99 -0.37
CA PRO A 146 8.39 -21.11 -1.30
C PRO A 146 8.27 -20.65 -2.76
N VAL A 147 7.41 -19.69 -3.07
CA VAL A 147 7.27 -19.14 -4.43
C VAL A 147 8.61 -18.58 -4.92
N VAL A 148 9.25 -17.71 -4.11
CA VAL A 148 10.55 -17.12 -4.47
C VAL A 148 11.62 -18.19 -4.62
N ARG A 149 11.63 -19.22 -3.76
CA ARG A 149 12.59 -20.33 -3.87
C ARG A 149 12.46 -21.07 -5.21
N GLU A 150 11.25 -21.38 -5.62
CA GLU A 150 10.99 -22.08 -6.88
C GLU A 150 11.28 -21.18 -8.10
N VAL A 151 10.90 -19.90 -8.05
CA VAL A 151 11.24 -18.95 -9.12
C VAL A 151 12.76 -18.80 -9.27
N GLN A 152 13.52 -18.70 -8.18
CA GLN A 152 14.99 -18.58 -8.22
C GLN A 152 15.66 -19.84 -8.75
N ALA A 153 15.03 -21.01 -8.57
CA ALA A 153 15.49 -22.24 -9.18
C ALA A 153 15.19 -22.30 -10.69
N ALA A 154 14.02 -21.83 -11.12
CA ALA A 154 13.56 -21.84 -12.52
C ALA A 154 14.17 -20.71 -13.38
N CYS A 155 14.56 -19.58 -12.76
CA CYS A 155 15.16 -18.40 -13.40
C CYS A 155 16.44 -18.00 -12.63
N PRO A 156 17.55 -18.73 -12.82
CA PRO A 156 18.78 -18.52 -12.05
C PRO A 156 19.46 -17.15 -12.29
N GLU A 157 19.12 -16.44 -13.34
CA GLU A 157 19.58 -15.07 -13.64
C GLU A 157 18.78 -13.98 -12.92
N ALA A 158 17.55 -14.28 -12.50
CA ALA A 158 16.66 -13.28 -11.92
C ALA A 158 17.09 -12.84 -10.52
N ARG A 159 16.83 -11.58 -10.19
CA ARG A 159 17.03 -11.00 -8.85
C ARG A 159 15.70 -10.72 -8.17
N PHE A 160 15.61 -11.07 -6.90
CA PHE A 160 14.47 -10.73 -6.07
C PHE A 160 14.82 -9.66 -5.04
N GLU A 161 14.00 -8.64 -4.92
CA GLU A 161 14.13 -7.63 -3.88
C GLU A 161 12.90 -7.63 -2.96
N ILE A 162 13.16 -7.62 -1.66
CA ILE A 162 12.11 -7.57 -0.65
C ILE A 162 12.48 -6.59 0.48
N PHE A 163 11.50 -5.82 0.98
CA PHE A 163 11.70 -5.00 2.16
C PHE A 163 11.43 -5.80 3.43
N GLY A 164 12.33 -5.66 4.41
CA GLY A 164 12.17 -6.36 5.67
C GLY A 164 13.22 -6.05 6.72
N ASP A 165 12.94 -6.47 7.95
CA ASP A 165 13.89 -6.41 9.07
C ASP A 165 14.81 -7.65 9.09
N TRP A 166 15.59 -7.79 10.16
CA TRP A 166 16.51 -8.91 10.34
C TRP A 166 15.81 -10.29 10.29
N ARG A 167 14.51 -10.38 10.62
CA ARG A 167 13.73 -11.63 10.56
C ARG A 167 13.47 -12.04 9.12
N VAL A 168 13.11 -11.10 8.27
CA VAL A 168 12.95 -11.33 6.83
C VAL A 168 14.28 -11.71 6.21
N ARG A 169 15.38 -11.03 6.59
CA ARG A 169 16.73 -11.38 6.15
C ARG A 169 17.11 -12.81 6.53
N ARG A 170 16.79 -13.22 7.76
CA ARG A 170 17.03 -14.61 8.20
C ARG A 170 16.16 -15.62 7.45
N LEU A 171 14.90 -15.25 7.15
CA LEU A 171 13.95 -16.10 6.44
C LEU A 171 14.39 -16.42 5.00
N TYR A 172 14.94 -15.42 4.30
CA TYR A 172 15.33 -15.51 2.89
C TYR A 172 16.82 -15.76 2.67
N ARG A 173 17.64 -15.94 3.71
CA ARG A 173 19.11 -15.98 3.64
C ARG A 173 19.66 -17.08 2.74
N ASP A 174 18.96 -18.24 2.66
CA ASP A 174 19.40 -19.43 1.94
C ASP A 174 18.88 -19.47 0.49
N ILE A 175 18.21 -18.41 0.03
CA ILE A 175 17.73 -18.29 -1.34
C ILE A 175 18.71 -17.39 -2.12
N PRO A 176 19.28 -17.88 -3.23
CA PRO A 176 20.27 -17.11 -3.99
C PRO A 176 19.63 -15.86 -4.62
N ARG A 177 20.44 -14.81 -4.80
CA ARG A 177 20.08 -13.55 -5.48
C ARG A 177 18.84 -12.84 -4.88
N VAL A 178 18.60 -13.03 -3.59
CA VAL A 178 17.61 -12.28 -2.82
C VAL A 178 18.29 -11.12 -2.10
N SER A 179 17.79 -9.91 -2.33
CA SER A 179 18.18 -8.70 -1.62
C SER A 179 17.11 -8.28 -0.63
N VAL A 180 17.45 -8.26 0.66
CA VAL A 180 16.53 -7.80 1.71
C VAL A 180 16.96 -6.39 2.13
N ARG A 181 16.15 -5.39 1.78
CA ARG A 181 16.37 -3.99 2.13
C ARG A 181 15.67 -3.62 3.44
N ALA A 182 16.31 -2.75 4.20
CA ALA A 182 15.70 -2.17 5.40
C ALA A 182 14.47 -1.30 5.01
N PRO A 183 13.45 -1.24 5.86
CA PRO A 183 12.35 -0.30 5.67
C PRO A 183 12.86 1.14 5.60
N MET A 184 12.28 1.92 4.69
CA MET A 184 12.61 3.32 4.42
C MET A 184 11.50 4.24 4.92
N THR A 185 11.83 5.49 5.18
CA THR A 185 10.82 6.56 5.29
C THR A 185 10.20 6.83 3.93
N TRP A 186 9.03 7.47 3.89
CA TRP A 186 8.37 7.76 2.61
C TRP A 186 9.22 8.64 1.66
N PRO A 187 9.88 9.72 2.11
CA PRO A 187 10.80 10.47 1.24
C PRO A 187 11.95 9.64 0.69
N GLU A 188 12.56 8.79 1.52
CA GLU A 188 13.64 7.88 1.07
C GLU A 188 13.12 6.86 0.05
N TYR A 189 11.91 6.31 0.26
CA TYR A 189 11.28 5.39 -0.67
C TYR A 189 10.98 6.05 -2.03
N LEU A 190 10.50 7.29 -2.03
CA LEU A 190 10.29 8.07 -3.26
C LEU A 190 11.60 8.32 -4.01
N ALA A 191 12.66 8.71 -3.28
CA ALA A 191 13.98 8.90 -3.88
C ALA A 191 14.52 7.59 -4.45
N TYR A 192 14.40 6.48 -3.71
CA TYR A 192 14.81 5.16 -4.15
C TYR A 192 14.06 4.71 -5.41
N SER A 193 12.72 4.84 -5.41
CA SER A 193 11.88 4.44 -6.54
C SER A 193 12.11 5.28 -7.80
N SER A 194 12.72 6.46 -7.68
CA SER A 194 13.08 7.28 -8.84
C SER A 194 14.36 6.81 -9.55
N THR A 195 15.13 5.91 -8.94
CA THR A 195 16.45 5.45 -9.44
C THR A 195 16.53 3.95 -9.70
N VAL A 196 15.58 3.17 -9.18
CA VAL A 196 15.57 1.72 -9.30
C VAL A 196 14.39 1.26 -10.13
N ARG A 197 14.62 0.30 -11.02
CA ARG A 197 13.59 -0.35 -11.82
C ARG A 197 13.52 -1.85 -11.53
N HIS A 198 12.32 -2.38 -11.62
CA HIS A 198 12.08 -3.82 -11.61
C HIS A 198 11.22 -4.20 -12.83
N GLN A 199 11.40 -5.43 -13.32
CA GLN A 199 10.56 -5.96 -14.39
C GLN A 199 9.16 -6.30 -13.85
N LEU A 200 9.09 -6.88 -12.63
CA LEU A 200 7.85 -7.27 -11.99
C LEU A 200 7.75 -6.76 -10.56
N GLY A 201 6.53 -6.41 -10.16
CA GLY A 201 6.17 -6.15 -8.78
C GLY A 201 5.08 -7.11 -8.31
N LEU A 202 5.24 -7.66 -7.11
CA LEU A 202 4.32 -8.63 -6.55
C LEU A 202 3.39 -7.96 -5.53
N ALA A 203 2.11 -8.29 -5.57
CA ALA A 203 1.12 -7.82 -4.61
C ALA A 203 0.20 -8.97 -4.13
N PRO A 204 0.74 -10.00 -3.46
CA PRO A 204 -0.10 -10.99 -2.82
C PRO A 204 -0.94 -10.32 -1.73
N CYS A 205 -2.20 -10.71 -1.66
CA CYS A 205 -3.16 -10.29 -0.65
C CYS A 205 -3.94 -11.54 -0.22
N LEU A 206 -3.54 -12.12 0.91
CA LEU A 206 -4.19 -13.32 1.44
C LEU A 206 -5.63 -12.98 1.85
N ASP A 207 -6.55 -13.88 1.56
CA ASP A 207 -7.98 -13.64 1.78
C ASP A 207 -8.32 -13.69 3.28
N THR A 208 -8.29 -12.52 3.90
CA THR A 208 -8.73 -12.30 5.28
C THR A 208 -9.69 -11.12 5.36
N PRO A 209 -10.59 -11.08 6.36
CA PRO A 209 -11.50 -9.95 6.53
C PRO A 209 -10.78 -8.60 6.57
N PHE A 210 -9.61 -8.53 7.21
CA PHE A 210 -8.83 -7.29 7.27
C PHE A 210 -8.26 -6.91 5.89
N ASN A 211 -7.69 -7.88 5.17
CA ASN A 211 -7.09 -7.64 3.86
C ASN A 211 -8.10 -7.23 2.79
N ARG A 212 -9.35 -7.76 2.84
CA ARG A 212 -10.44 -7.34 1.92
C ARG A 212 -10.79 -5.86 2.05
N ALA A 213 -10.57 -5.26 3.23
CA ALA A 213 -10.85 -3.84 3.48
C ALA A 213 -9.70 -2.91 3.05
N ARG A 214 -8.54 -3.47 2.68
CA ARG A 214 -7.38 -2.69 2.23
C ARG A 214 -7.59 -2.08 0.86
N SER A 215 -6.85 -1.02 0.59
CA SER A 215 -6.87 -0.33 -0.69
C SER A 215 -5.82 -0.89 -1.66
N HIS A 216 -5.94 -0.52 -2.92
CA HIS A 216 -5.09 -0.96 -4.03
C HIS A 216 -3.78 -0.16 -4.18
N VAL A 217 -3.29 0.51 -3.15
CA VAL A 217 -2.11 1.41 -3.21
C VAL A 217 -0.85 0.75 -3.78
N LYS A 218 -0.71 -0.57 -3.68
CA LYS A 218 0.43 -1.28 -4.29
C LYS A 218 0.47 -1.19 -5.81
N LEU A 219 -0.65 -0.91 -6.47
CA LEU A 219 -0.66 -0.59 -7.89
C LEU A 219 0.24 0.61 -8.19
N PHE A 220 0.10 1.68 -7.42
CA PHE A 220 0.92 2.89 -7.59
C PHE A 220 2.38 2.64 -7.24
N ASP A 221 2.65 1.90 -6.16
CA ASP A 221 4.03 1.57 -5.77
C ASP A 221 4.74 0.73 -6.84
N ILE A 222 4.09 -0.31 -7.36
CA ILE A 222 4.64 -1.18 -8.41
C ILE A 222 4.88 -0.38 -9.70
N THR A 223 3.89 0.41 -10.12
CA THR A 223 3.99 1.25 -11.32
C THR A 223 5.13 2.26 -11.21
N ARG A 224 5.38 2.79 -9.99
CA ARG A 224 6.48 3.73 -9.70
C ARG A 224 7.86 3.13 -9.97
N PHE A 225 8.05 1.84 -9.74
CA PHE A 225 9.30 1.13 -10.05
C PHE A 225 9.45 0.72 -11.52
N GLY A 226 8.56 1.20 -12.40
CA GLY A 226 8.58 0.81 -13.80
C GLY A 226 8.19 -0.65 -14.03
N ALA A 227 7.58 -1.30 -13.05
CA ALA A 227 7.29 -2.72 -13.04
C ALA A 227 5.86 -3.04 -13.51
N ALA A 228 5.69 -4.17 -14.18
CA ALA A 228 4.38 -4.80 -14.35
C ALA A 228 3.97 -5.51 -13.05
N GLY A 229 2.69 -5.43 -12.68
CA GLY A 229 2.21 -5.99 -11.42
C GLY A 229 1.58 -7.37 -11.57
N ILE A 230 1.90 -8.27 -10.64
CA ILE A 230 1.14 -9.50 -10.38
C ILE A 230 0.43 -9.35 -9.05
N TYR A 231 -0.89 -9.45 -9.07
CA TYR A 231 -1.78 -9.17 -7.95
C TYR A 231 -2.62 -10.40 -7.62
N SER A 232 -3.00 -10.57 -6.35
CA SER A 232 -4.00 -11.56 -6.01
C SER A 232 -5.31 -11.32 -6.74
N ASP A 233 -5.91 -12.38 -7.29
CA ASP A 233 -7.27 -12.35 -7.83
C ASP A 233 -8.30 -12.32 -6.69
N ALA A 234 -8.30 -11.21 -5.99
CA ALA A 234 -9.16 -10.92 -4.85
C ALA A 234 -9.21 -9.40 -4.62
N GLU A 235 -10.17 -8.92 -3.81
CA GLU A 235 -10.17 -7.54 -3.36
C GLU A 235 -8.89 -7.22 -2.55
N PRO A 236 -8.31 -6.03 -2.74
CA PRO A 236 -8.84 -4.86 -3.48
C PRO A 236 -8.45 -4.84 -4.97
N TYR A 237 -7.73 -5.82 -5.49
CA TYR A 237 -7.13 -5.76 -6.83
C TYR A 237 -8.08 -6.21 -7.94
N ALA A 238 -8.91 -7.25 -7.70
CA ALA A 238 -9.79 -7.84 -8.72
C ALA A 238 -10.69 -6.80 -9.41
N ARG A 239 -11.11 -5.77 -8.67
CA ARG A 239 -11.92 -4.68 -9.20
C ARG A 239 -11.12 -3.62 -9.97
N ARG A 240 -9.84 -3.45 -9.68
CA ARG A 240 -9.04 -2.33 -10.18
C ARG A 240 -8.07 -2.72 -11.29
N ILE A 241 -7.67 -3.98 -11.32
CA ILE A 241 -6.73 -4.50 -12.32
C ILE A 241 -7.49 -5.11 -13.48
N ARG A 242 -7.23 -4.66 -14.68
CA ARG A 242 -7.66 -5.33 -15.91
C ARG A 242 -6.64 -6.41 -16.25
N ASN A 243 -7.05 -7.68 -16.06
CA ASN A 243 -6.16 -8.83 -16.20
C ASN A 243 -5.55 -8.91 -17.61
N GLY A 244 -4.22 -8.99 -17.69
CA GLY A 244 -3.45 -8.98 -18.93
C GLY A 244 -3.25 -7.58 -19.54
N GLU A 245 -3.93 -6.54 -19.05
CA GLU A 245 -3.80 -5.17 -19.56
C GLU A 245 -2.98 -4.29 -18.61
N THR A 246 -3.48 -4.06 -17.38
CA THR A 246 -2.84 -3.18 -16.39
C THR A 246 -2.11 -3.95 -15.29
N GLY A 247 -2.07 -5.25 -15.39
CA GLY A 247 -1.44 -6.21 -14.48
C GLY A 247 -2.01 -7.59 -14.70
N TRP A 248 -1.53 -8.55 -13.95
CA TRP A 248 -2.06 -9.91 -13.95
C TRP A 248 -2.72 -10.23 -12.62
N LEU A 249 -3.92 -10.78 -12.68
CA LEU A 249 -4.63 -11.34 -11.54
C LEU A 249 -4.27 -12.82 -11.41
N CYS A 250 -3.82 -13.21 -10.23
CA CYS A 250 -3.37 -14.57 -9.95
C CYS A 250 -4.08 -15.12 -8.70
N PRO A 251 -4.73 -16.30 -8.78
CA PRO A 251 -5.28 -16.95 -7.60
C PRO A 251 -4.21 -17.19 -6.53
N ASN A 252 -4.60 -17.16 -5.24
CA ASN A 252 -3.65 -17.33 -4.13
C ASN A 252 -3.19 -18.80 -3.94
N ARG A 253 -2.76 -19.44 -5.03
CA ARG A 253 -2.08 -20.72 -5.06
C ARG A 253 -0.63 -20.51 -5.45
N GLN A 254 0.30 -21.00 -4.65
CA GLN A 254 1.74 -20.74 -4.83
C GLN A 254 2.26 -21.16 -6.20
N GLN A 255 1.79 -22.30 -6.72
CA GLN A 255 2.19 -22.80 -8.04
C GLN A 255 1.76 -21.88 -9.20
N ASP A 256 0.58 -21.27 -9.09
CA ASP A 256 0.11 -20.30 -10.10
C ASP A 256 0.99 -19.05 -10.11
N TRP A 257 1.42 -18.60 -8.92
CA TRP A 257 2.35 -17.48 -8.79
C TRP A 257 3.72 -17.80 -9.35
N VAL A 258 4.26 -19.00 -9.07
CA VAL A 258 5.53 -19.44 -9.66
C VAL A 258 5.44 -19.41 -11.18
N TRP A 259 4.40 -20.05 -11.74
CA TRP A 259 4.20 -20.10 -13.18
C TRP A 259 4.08 -18.68 -13.79
N MET A 260 3.25 -17.82 -13.22
CA MET A 260 3.03 -16.47 -13.70
C MET A 260 4.30 -15.62 -13.64
N ILE A 261 5.06 -15.69 -12.54
CA ILE A 261 6.31 -14.94 -12.38
C ILE A 261 7.34 -15.42 -13.39
N VAL A 262 7.54 -16.73 -13.51
CA VAL A 262 8.51 -17.31 -14.47
C VAL A 262 8.17 -16.96 -15.91
N ARG A 263 6.88 -17.07 -16.29
CA ARG A 263 6.39 -16.66 -17.60
C ARG A 263 6.70 -15.19 -17.87
N ALA A 264 6.33 -14.31 -16.95
CA ALA A 264 6.48 -12.87 -17.12
C ALA A 264 7.96 -12.42 -17.10
N LEU A 265 8.84 -13.05 -16.31
CA LEU A 265 10.28 -12.78 -16.32
C LEU A 265 10.94 -13.12 -17.67
N ARG A 266 10.39 -14.08 -18.42
CA ARG A 266 10.87 -14.48 -19.74
C ARG A 266 10.39 -13.57 -20.87
N ASP A 267 9.41 -12.70 -20.59
CA ASP A 267 8.88 -11.75 -21.59
C ASP A 267 8.96 -10.31 -21.06
N PRO A 268 10.14 -9.68 -21.11
CA PRO A 268 10.32 -8.31 -20.66
C PRO A 268 9.54 -7.30 -21.53
N GLN A 269 9.26 -7.62 -22.80
CA GLN A 269 8.49 -6.73 -23.67
C GLN A 269 7.02 -6.69 -23.26
N GLU A 270 6.40 -7.85 -22.97
CA GLU A 270 5.04 -7.89 -22.43
C GLU A 270 4.96 -7.13 -21.09
N CYS A 271 5.94 -7.29 -20.20
CA CYS A 271 6.03 -6.55 -18.95
C CYS A 271 6.06 -5.03 -19.19
N GLY A 272 6.89 -4.56 -20.13
CA GLY A 272 6.96 -3.15 -20.51
C GLY A 272 5.62 -2.61 -21.01
N ALA A 273 4.93 -3.36 -21.86
CA ALA A 273 3.62 -2.98 -22.37
C ALA A 273 2.55 -2.93 -21.28
N VAL A 274 2.53 -3.90 -20.36
CA VAL A 274 1.61 -3.92 -19.21
C VAL A 274 1.89 -2.75 -18.28
N HIS A 275 3.16 -2.48 -17.95
CA HIS A 275 3.53 -1.30 -17.15
C HIS A 275 3.07 0.00 -17.80
N ALA A 276 3.28 0.19 -19.10
CA ALA A 276 2.87 1.41 -19.82
C ALA A 276 1.34 1.64 -19.72
N ARG A 277 0.54 0.57 -19.89
CA ARG A 277 -0.92 0.64 -19.72
C ARG A 277 -1.33 0.90 -18.25
N ALA A 278 -0.64 0.30 -17.27
CA ALA A 278 -0.87 0.58 -15.85
C ALA A 278 -0.57 2.04 -15.50
N LEU A 279 0.53 2.58 -16.00
CA LEU A 279 0.90 3.98 -15.80
C LEU A 279 -0.12 4.93 -16.45
N HIS A 280 -0.60 4.61 -17.65
CA HIS A 280 -1.66 5.36 -18.32
C HIS A 280 -2.95 5.35 -17.47
N ALA A 281 -3.36 4.19 -16.98
CA ALA A 281 -4.52 4.06 -16.11
C ALA A 281 -4.38 4.88 -14.82
N CYS A 282 -3.22 4.85 -14.16
CA CYS A 282 -2.96 5.69 -12.97
C CYS A 282 -3.09 7.19 -13.26
N ARG A 283 -2.78 7.65 -14.47
CA ARG A 283 -2.87 9.06 -14.87
C ARG A 283 -4.30 9.51 -15.20
N HIS A 284 -5.09 8.64 -15.77
CA HIS A 284 -6.38 9.02 -16.40
C HIS A 284 -7.60 8.46 -15.67
N GLU A 285 -7.46 7.41 -14.87
CA GLU A 285 -8.56 6.76 -14.17
C GLU A 285 -8.53 7.13 -12.67
N ARG A 286 -9.27 8.18 -12.32
CA ARG A 286 -9.47 8.56 -10.92
C ARG A 286 -10.53 7.66 -10.29
N GLY A 287 -10.29 7.26 -9.05
CA GLY A 287 -11.31 6.66 -8.20
C GLY A 287 -12.33 7.68 -7.69
N ALA A 288 -13.30 7.22 -6.89
CA ALA A 288 -14.25 8.08 -6.23
C ALA A 288 -13.54 9.05 -5.27
N PHE A 289 -13.91 10.32 -5.33
CA PHE A 289 -13.38 11.37 -4.47
C PHE A 289 -14.51 12.31 -4.06
N PRO A 290 -14.80 12.49 -2.76
CA PRO A 290 -15.83 13.39 -2.27
C PRO A 290 -15.50 14.85 -2.55
N ALA A 291 -16.53 15.66 -2.71
CA ALA A 291 -16.36 17.12 -2.72
C ALA A 291 -15.99 17.63 -1.31
N LEU A 292 -15.08 18.59 -1.25
CA LEU A 292 -14.69 19.28 -0.02
C LEU A 292 -15.73 20.32 0.41
#